data_cf2018deb2c2fce9683d9359b362cd78
#
_entry.id   cf2018deb2c2fce9683d9359b362cd78
#
_cell.length_a   1.000
_cell.length_b   1.000
_cell.length_c   1.000
_cell.angle_alpha   90.00
_cell.angle_beta   90.00
_cell.angle_gamma   90.00
#
_symmetry.space_group_name_H-M   'P 1'
#
loop_
_entity.id
_entity.type
_entity.pdbx_description
1 polymer ?
#
loop_
_entity_poly.entity_id
_entity_poly.type
_entity_poly.pdbx_seq_one_letter_code
_entity_poly.pdbx_strand_id
1 'polypeptide(L)'
;MSREETAGAPARVAALEDEIERLRAEVKAWKDLVAALPVREGVEFTNLSDMPLEPAYTALDLAQGPTADGMPGSYPYTRGIHPTMYRGRLWTMRQFAGFGTARDTNARYKFLLARGQTGLSVAFDFPTLMGYDSDHPRSEGEVGKCGVAISSLADMEDLFAGIPLDQVSTSMTINGPAAIIFCFYVAAAEKQGVPISKLQGTIQNDILKE
;
A
#
# COMPACT_ATOMS: atom_id res chain seq x y z
N MET A 1 49.54 25.09 -19.67
CA MET A 1 48.74 25.10 -18.45
C MET A 1 48.80 26.51 -17.90
N SER A 2 47.71 27.22 -17.97
CA SER A 2 47.61 28.62 -17.57
C SER A 2 47.51 28.78 -16.04
N ARG A 3 48.05 29.86 -15.49
CA ARG A 3 48.02 30.20 -14.03
C ARG A 3 46.57 30.30 -13.49
N GLU A 4 45.56 30.46 -14.33
CA GLU A 4 44.13 30.49 -13.95
C GLU A 4 43.54 29.10 -13.57
N GLU A 5 44.03 28.02 -14.15
CA GLU A 5 43.59 26.66 -13.80
C GLU A 5 44.04 26.20 -12.43
N THR A 6 45.15 26.75 -11.92
CA THR A 6 45.68 26.36 -10.60
C THR A 6 45.05 27.15 -9.43
N ALA A 7 44.51 28.34 -9.66
CA ALA A 7 43.89 29.15 -8.61
C ALA A 7 42.49 28.65 -8.17
N GLY A 8 41.77 27.91 -9.03
CA GLY A 8 40.48 27.34 -8.69
C GLY A 8 40.50 25.98 -8.00
N ALA A 9 41.66 25.29 -8.01
CA ALA A 9 41.78 23.93 -7.48
C ALA A 9 41.47 23.81 -5.95
N PRO A 10 41.98 24.72 -5.06
CA PRO A 10 41.68 24.63 -3.62
C PRO A 10 40.20 24.87 -3.30
N ALA A 11 39.55 25.81 -3.99
CA ALA A 11 38.12 26.07 -3.81
C ALA A 11 37.25 24.89 -4.29
N ARG A 12 37.65 24.24 -5.37
CA ARG A 12 36.98 23.06 -5.87
C ARG A 12 37.15 21.85 -4.95
N VAL A 13 38.33 21.68 -4.35
CA VAL A 13 38.57 20.63 -3.36
C VAL A 13 37.71 20.85 -2.11
N ALA A 14 37.67 22.08 -1.56
CA ALA A 14 36.82 22.41 -0.41
C ALA A 14 35.34 22.13 -0.71
N ALA A 15 34.84 22.54 -1.87
CA ALA A 15 33.45 22.27 -2.26
C ALA A 15 33.14 20.77 -2.39
N LEU A 16 34.09 19.96 -2.84
CA LEU A 16 33.94 18.49 -2.90
C LEU A 16 34.00 17.86 -1.49
N GLU A 17 34.83 18.37 -0.61
CA GLU A 17 34.88 17.94 0.79
C GLU A 17 33.57 18.22 1.51
N ASP A 18 33.00 19.43 1.37
CA ASP A 18 31.68 19.80 1.91
C ASP A 18 30.58 18.89 1.36
N GLU A 19 30.60 18.60 0.06
CA GLU A 19 29.63 17.71 -0.59
C GLU A 19 29.75 16.27 -0.06
N ILE A 20 30.96 15.76 0.12
CA ILE A 20 31.18 14.44 0.71
C ILE A 20 30.67 14.38 2.14
N GLU A 21 30.89 15.39 2.95
CA GLU A 21 30.38 15.45 4.33
C GLU A 21 28.84 15.47 4.34
N ARG A 22 28.23 16.25 3.47
CA ARG A 22 26.78 16.30 3.30
C ARG A 22 26.22 14.93 2.92
N LEU A 23 26.78 14.27 1.92
CA LEU A 23 26.35 12.94 1.47
C LEU A 23 26.54 11.87 2.56
N ARG A 24 27.63 11.93 3.32
CA ARG A 24 27.85 11.03 4.46
C ARG A 24 26.79 11.20 5.55
N ALA A 25 26.44 12.44 5.87
CA ALA A 25 25.41 12.75 6.84
C ALA A 25 24.03 12.26 6.38
N GLU A 26 23.68 12.46 5.11
CA GLU A 26 22.44 11.99 4.50
C GLU A 26 22.34 10.46 4.52
N VAL A 27 23.38 9.77 4.07
CA VAL A 27 23.43 8.28 4.08
C VAL A 27 23.34 7.75 5.50
N LYS A 28 24.02 8.39 6.48
CA LYS A 28 23.93 7.99 7.88
C LYS A 28 22.52 8.14 8.42
N ALA A 29 21.89 9.28 8.20
CA ALA A 29 20.51 9.52 8.65
C ALA A 29 19.52 8.51 8.06
N TRP A 30 19.68 8.17 6.76
CA TRP A 30 18.89 7.14 6.12
C TRP A 30 19.15 5.75 6.71
N LYS A 31 20.42 5.37 6.95
CA LYS A 31 20.76 4.08 7.58
C LYS A 31 20.17 3.96 8.99
N ASP A 32 20.23 5.03 9.78
CA ASP A 32 19.63 5.07 11.13
C ASP A 32 18.10 4.91 11.06
N LEU A 33 17.45 5.55 10.08
CA LEU A 33 16.01 5.36 9.82
C LEU A 33 15.68 3.91 9.44
N VAL A 34 16.41 3.33 8.50
CA VAL A 34 16.19 1.94 8.03
C VAL A 34 16.37 0.94 9.16
N ALA A 35 17.38 1.14 10.02
CA ALA A 35 17.64 0.26 11.16
C ALA A 35 16.51 0.24 12.19
N ALA A 36 15.71 1.33 12.28
CA ALA A 36 14.57 1.43 13.16
C ALA A 36 13.28 0.83 12.58
N LEU A 37 13.25 0.50 11.29
CA LEU A 37 12.08 -0.02 10.61
C LEU A 37 12.03 -1.56 10.66
N PRO A 38 10.82 -2.15 10.70
CA PRO A 38 10.68 -3.60 10.68
C PRO A 38 11.19 -4.19 9.37
N VAL A 39 11.88 -5.32 9.49
CA VAL A 39 12.32 -6.15 8.38
C VAL A 39 11.65 -7.52 8.50
N ARG A 40 11.35 -8.16 7.38
CA ARG A 40 10.73 -9.50 7.36
C ARG A 40 11.63 -10.50 8.08
N GLU A 41 11.06 -11.19 9.06
CA GLU A 41 11.76 -12.22 9.84
C GLU A 41 12.00 -13.49 9.02
N GLY A 42 13.09 -14.19 9.32
CA GLY A 42 13.44 -15.47 8.69
C GLY A 42 13.83 -15.39 7.21
N VAL A 43 14.13 -14.18 6.70
CA VAL A 43 14.59 -13.98 5.32
C VAL A 43 16.00 -13.45 5.30
N GLU A 44 16.89 -14.20 4.67
CA GLU A 44 18.24 -13.74 4.34
C GLU A 44 18.23 -13.01 3.00
N PHE A 45 18.82 -11.81 2.98
CA PHE A 45 18.89 -10.99 1.77
C PHE A 45 20.25 -11.17 1.12
N THR A 46 20.37 -12.19 0.29
CA THR A 46 21.59 -12.53 -0.45
C THR A 46 21.32 -12.54 -1.96
N ASN A 47 22.39 -12.50 -2.75
CA ASN A 47 22.31 -12.80 -4.18
C ASN A 47 22.38 -14.31 -4.43
N LEU A 48 22.37 -14.72 -5.71
CA LEU A 48 22.43 -16.15 -6.10
C LEU A 48 23.76 -16.85 -5.72
N SER A 49 24.77 -16.10 -5.29
CA SER A 49 26.06 -16.62 -4.83
C SER A 49 26.20 -16.52 -3.30
N ASP A 50 25.09 -16.41 -2.59
CA ASP A 50 25.00 -16.27 -1.13
C ASP A 50 25.76 -15.06 -0.54
N MET A 51 26.08 -14.06 -1.36
CA MET A 51 26.67 -12.83 -0.87
C MET A 51 25.59 -11.93 -0.27
N PRO A 52 25.79 -11.39 0.95
CA PRO A 52 24.85 -10.47 1.57
C PRO A 52 24.64 -9.22 0.70
N LEU A 53 23.39 -8.78 0.63
CA LEU A 53 23.02 -7.54 -0.05
C LEU A 53 22.75 -6.44 0.98
N GLU A 54 23.28 -5.24 0.76
CA GLU A 54 22.95 -4.07 1.53
C GLU A 54 21.47 -3.64 1.32
N PRO A 55 20.84 -2.95 2.28
CA PRO A 55 19.49 -2.42 2.11
C PRO A 55 19.33 -1.51 0.89
N ALA A 56 20.34 -0.70 0.61
CA ALA A 56 20.52 0.03 -0.64
C ALA A 56 21.99 0.36 -0.85
N TYR A 57 22.40 0.43 -2.10
CA TYR A 57 23.70 0.97 -2.49
C TYR A 57 23.55 2.46 -2.77
N THR A 58 24.49 3.24 -2.24
CA THR A 58 24.43 4.71 -2.23
C THR A 58 25.55 5.30 -3.08
N ALA A 59 25.58 6.62 -3.23
CA ALA A 59 26.67 7.31 -3.91
C ALA A 59 28.04 7.01 -3.31
N LEU A 60 28.10 6.66 -2.01
CA LEU A 60 29.35 6.30 -1.33
C LEU A 60 29.86 4.90 -1.69
N ASP A 61 29.01 4.05 -2.24
CA ASP A 61 29.32 2.68 -2.64
C ASP A 61 29.77 2.60 -4.12
N LEU A 62 29.65 3.69 -4.87
CA LEU A 62 29.96 3.75 -6.30
C LEU A 62 31.33 4.35 -6.55
N ALA A 63 32.10 3.72 -7.43
CA ALA A 63 33.43 4.20 -7.84
C ALA A 63 33.39 5.46 -8.73
N GLN A 64 32.24 5.76 -9.32
CA GLN A 64 32.04 6.88 -10.25
C GLN A 64 30.90 7.78 -9.74
N GLY A 65 31.24 8.77 -8.93
CA GLY A 65 30.42 9.92 -8.57
C GLY A 65 28.97 9.67 -8.11
N PRO A 66 28.35 10.69 -7.53
CA PRO A 66 26.99 10.56 -7.03
C PRO A 66 25.99 10.37 -8.18
N THR A 67 25.11 9.37 -8.05
CA THR A 67 23.89 9.34 -8.84
C THR A 67 22.88 10.32 -8.24
N ALA A 68 22.18 11.06 -9.09
CA ALA A 68 21.16 12.03 -8.66
C ALA A 68 19.88 11.38 -8.10
N ASP A 69 19.90 10.07 -7.83
CA ASP A 69 18.70 9.27 -7.62
C ASP A 69 18.16 9.31 -6.17
N GLY A 70 18.81 10.02 -5.27
CA GLY A 70 18.38 10.14 -3.88
C GLY A 70 18.37 8.80 -3.12
N MET A 71 17.72 8.80 -1.95
CA MET A 71 17.60 7.62 -1.09
C MET A 71 16.20 6.99 -1.23
N PRO A 72 16.05 5.65 -1.11
CA PRO A 72 14.74 5.02 -1.04
C PRO A 72 13.88 5.63 0.07
N GLY A 73 12.60 5.88 -0.22
CA GLY A 73 11.67 6.51 0.72
C GLY A 73 11.75 8.04 0.81
N SER A 74 12.64 8.68 0.02
CA SER A 74 12.79 10.14 -0.03
C SER A 74 12.35 10.71 -1.38
N TYR A 75 11.79 11.94 -1.37
CA TYR A 75 11.47 12.65 -2.60
C TYR A 75 12.74 12.81 -3.48
N PRO A 76 12.63 12.63 -4.78
CA PRO A 76 11.47 12.42 -5.66
C PRO A 76 11.01 10.96 -5.80
N TYR A 77 11.33 10.05 -4.89
CA TYR A 77 10.92 8.65 -4.81
C TYR A 77 11.34 7.78 -6.01
N THR A 78 12.36 8.16 -6.73
CA THR A 78 12.88 7.43 -7.89
C THR A 78 13.37 6.03 -7.56
N ARG A 79 13.75 5.80 -6.30
CA ARG A 79 14.20 4.51 -5.77
C ARG A 79 13.18 3.81 -4.87
N GLY A 80 11.91 4.21 -4.96
CA GLY A 80 10.79 3.64 -4.22
C GLY A 80 10.28 4.51 -3.07
N ILE A 81 9.01 4.29 -2.72
CA ILE A 81 8.28 5.11 -1.72
C ILE A 81 8.55 4.72 -0.27
N HIS A 82 9.18 3.56 -0.03
CA HIS A 82 9.50 3.10 1.31
C HIS A 82 11.01 2.91 1.49
N PRO A 83 11.59 3.30 2.64
CA PRO A 83 13.04 3.15 2.87
C PRO A 83 13.53 1.69 2.79
N THR A 84 12.74 0.74 3.26
CA THR A 84 13.07 -0.68 3.27
C THR A 84 12.49 -1.46 2.09
N MET A 85 11.61 -0.84 1.29
CA MET A 85 10.90 -1.48 0.19
C MET A 85 10.42 -2.91 0.54
N TYR A 86 10.74 -3.91 -0.27
CA TYR A 86 10.31 -5.30 -0.05
C TYR A 86 11.07 -6.06 1.05
N ARG A 87 12.07 -5.45 1.67
CA ARG A 87 12.68 -6.01 2.88
C ARG A 87 11.76 -5.88 4.09
N GLY A 88 11.03 -4.76 4.21
CA GLY A 88 10.06 -4.55 5.28
C GLY A 88 8.75 -5.28 5.02
N ARG A 89 8.17 -5.10 3.83
CA ARG A 89 6.89 -5.70 3.46
C ARG A 89 6.83 -5.96 1.96
N LEU A 90 6.28 -7.10 1.58
CA LEU A 90 5.94 -7.40 0.19
C LEU A 90 4.75 -6.54 -0.27
N TRP A 91 4.53 -6.48 -1.59
CA TRP A 91 3.35 -5.86 -2.17
C TRP A 91 2.06 -6.46 -1.62
N THR A 92 0.99 -5.67 -1.60
CA THR A 92 -0.33 -6.17 -1.23
C THR A 92 -0.85 -7.10 -2.32
N MET A 93 -1.09 -8.37 -1.95
CA MET A 93 -1.79 -9.32 -2.81
C MET A 93 -3.28 -9.13 -2.61
N ARG A 94 -3.99 -8.74 -3.68
CA ARG A 94 -5.41 -8.38 -3.63
C ARG A 94 -6.11 -8.83 -4.89
N GLN A 95 -7.17 -9.63 -4.71
CA GLN A 95 -8.06 -10.02 -5.80
C GLN A 95 -9.40 -9.29 -5.66
N PHE A 96 -9.96 -8.87 -6.79
CA PHE A 96 -11.32 -8.36 -6.87
C PHE A 96 -12.29 -9.53 -6.75
N ALA A 97 -13.15 -9.51 -5.73
CA ALA A 97 -14.07 -10.59 -5.45
C ALA A 97 -15.37 -10.09 -4.82
N GLY A 98 -16.47 -10.71 -5.21
CA GLY A 98 -17.83 -10.49 -4.72
C GLY A 98 -18.80 -11.23 -5.60
N PHE A 99 -19.70 -11.98 -5.00
CA PHE A 99 -20.75 -12.72 -5.71
C PHE A 99 -21.81 -13.21 -4.72
N GLY A 100 -23.07 -13.16 -5.10
CA GLY A 100 -24.15 -13.67 -4.28
C GLY A 100 -24.40 -12.87 -3.02
N THR A 101 -24.56 -13.56 -1.90
CA THR A 101 -24.79 -12.94 -0.59
C THR A 101 -23.49 -12.48 0.06
N ALA A 102 -23.62 -11.63 1.09
CA ALA A 102 -22.51 -11.20 1.93
C ALA A 102 -21.79 -12.40 2.56
N ARG A 103 -22.51 -13.44 2.98
CA ARG A 103 -21.95 -14.67 3.57
C ARG A 103 -21.16 -15.50 2.57
N ASP A 104 -21.63 -15.63 1.34
CA ASP A 104 -20.91 -16.35 0.27
C ASP A 104 -19.57 -15.63 -0.02
N THR A 105 -19.62 -14.32 -0.13
CA THR A 105 -18.43 -13.50 -0.36
C THR A 105 -17.48 -13.50 0.84
N ASN A 106 -17.99 -13.50 2.08
CA ASN A 106 -17.17 -13.66 3.29
C ASN A 106 -16.40 -14.99 3.28
N ALA A 107 -17.07 -16.09 2.93
CA ALA A 107 -16.42 -17.39 2.81
C ALA A 107 -15.28 -17.34 1.77
N ARG A 108 -15.51 -16.68 0.64
CA ARG A 108 -14.49 -16.45 -0.39
C ARG A 108 -13.31 -15.62 0.13
N TYR A 109 -13.57 -14.54 0.84
CA TYR A 109 -12.50 -13.71 1.44
C TYR A 109 -11.64 -14.48 2.43
N LYS A 110 -12.26 -15.25 3.33
CA LYS A 110 -11.53 -16.12 4.25
C LYS A 110 -10.66 -17.14 3.53
N PHE A 111 -11.17 -17.75 2.48
CA PHE A 111 -10.40 -18.66 1.64
C PHE A 111 -9.18 -17.96 1.01
N LEU A 112 -9.36 -16.76 0.45
CA LEU A 112 -8.27 -16.01 -0.19
C LEU A 112 -7.20 -15.57 0.82
N LEU A 113 -7.61 -15.09 1.99
CA LEU A 113 -6.69 -14.72 3.08
C LEU A 113 -5.90 -15.93 3.56
N ALA A 114 -6.54 -17.09 3.73
CA ALA A 114 -5.85 -18.33 4.09
C ALA A 114 -4.86 -18.83 3.03
N ARG A 115 -4.97 -18.34 1.78
CA ARG A 115 -4.05 -18.63 0.67
C ARG A 115 -2.98 -17.55 0.45
N GLY A 116 -2.82 -16.62 1.41
CA GLY A 116 -1.75 -15.62 1.41
C GLY A 116 -2.13 -14.28 0.78
N GLN A 117 -3.41 -14.04 0.48
CA GLN A 117 -3.87 -12.70 0.12
C GLN A 117 -3.72 -11.76 1.33
N THR A 118 -3.30 -10.52 1.11
CA THR A 118 -2.99 -9.55 2.16
C THR A 118 -3.87 -8.30 2.15
N GLY A 119 -4.79 -8.22 1.18
CA GLY A 119 -5.79 -7.16 1.07
C GLY A 119 -7.04 -7.67 0.38
N LEU A 120 -8.14 -6.97 0.55
CA LEU A 120 -9.44 -7.30 -0.05
C LEU A 120 -9.86 -6.22 -1.05
N SER A 121 -10.53 -6.63 -2.12
CA SER A 121 -11.18 -5.72 -3.06
C SER A 121 -12.60 -6.20 -3.29
N VAL A 122 -13.57 -5.36 -2.94
CA VAL A 122 -15.00 -5.70 -2.97
C VAL A 122 -15.58 -5.41 -4.33
N ALA A 123 -16.14 -6.44 -4.98
CA ALA A 123 -17.03 -6.29 -6.12
C ALA A 123 -18.47 -6.21 -5.62
N PHE A 124 -19.12 -5.07 -5.79
CA PHE A 124 -20.54 -4.90 -5.49
C PHE A 124 -21.40 -5.23 -6.71
N ASP A 125 -22.61 -5.74 -6.48
CA ASP A 125 -23.58 -5.97 -7.53
C ASP A 125 -24.17 -4.65 -8.08
N PHE A 126 -24.85 -4.72 -9.22
CA PHE A 126 -25.42 -3.53 -9.84
C PHE A 126 -26.45 -2.81 -8.97
N PRO A 127 -27.37 -3.48 -8.27
CA PRO A 127 -28.26 -2.78 -7.35
C PRO A 127 -27.51 -1.95 -6.31
N THR A 128 -26.52 -2.53 -5.64
CA THR A 128 -25.69 -1.81 -4.66
C THR A 128 -24.94 -0.63 -5.30
N LEU A 129 -24.36 -0.79 -6.50
CA LEU A 129 -23.68 0.28 -7.22
C LEU A 129 -24.60 1.45 -7.56
N MET A 130 -25.87 1.15 -7.88
CA MET A 130 -26.89 2.13 -8.23
C MET A 130 -27.62 2.71 -7.00
N GLY A 131 -27.35 2.20 -5.80
CA GLY A 131 -28.02 2.64 -4.56
C GLY A 131 -29.43 2.08 -4.38
N TYR A 132 -29.72 0.92 -4.95
CA TYR A 132 -30.96 0.19 -4.75
C TYR A 132 -30.79 -0.94 -3.75
N ASP A 133 -31.80 -1.16 -2.92
CA ASP A 133 -31.90 -2.34 -2.10
C ASP A 133 -32.26 -3.58 -2.94
N SER A 134 -31.93 -4.76 -2.44
CA SER A 134 -32.14 -6.02 -3.18
C SER A 134 -33.62 -6.32 -3.48
N ASP A 135 -34.56 -5.80 -2.70
CA ASP A 135 -36.01 -5.96 -2.89
C ASP A 135 -36.64 -4.89 -3.78
N HIS A 136 -35.86 -3.92 -4.25
CA HIS A 136 -36.35 -2.89 -5.15
C HIS A 136 -36.74 -3.49 -6.51
N PRO A 137 -37.86 -3.11 -7.16
CA PRO A 137 -38.30 -3.70 -8.44
C PRO A 137 -37.25 -3.65 -9.56
N ARG A 138 -36.36 -2.65 -9.59
CA ARG A 138 -35.27 -2.53 -10.57
C ARG A 138 -34.11 -3.48 -10.30
N SER A 139 -34.05 -4.12 -9.15
CA SER A 139 -33.00 -5.06 -8.77
C SER A 139 -33.30 -6.48 -9.20
N GLU A 140 -34.52 -6.74 -9.69
CA GLU A 140 -34.95 -8.07 -10.11
C GLU A 140 -34.00 -8.65 -11.19
N GLY A 141 -33.50 -9.82 -10.90
CA GLY A 141 -32.60 -10.53 -11.79
C GLY A 141 -31.11 -10.10 -11.74
N GLU A 142 -30.73 -9.05 -11.00
CA GLU A 142 -29.38 -8.53 -10.93
C GLU A 142 -28.69 -8.71 -9.57
N VAL A 143 -29.49 -9.04 -8.54
CA VAL A 143 -29.01 -9.20 -7.16
C VAL A 143 -27.93 -10.30 -7.08
N GLY A 144 -26.74 -9.94 -6.60
CA GLY A 144 -25.64 -10.88 -6.36
C GLY A 144 -24.94 -11.44 -7.59
N LYS A 145 -25.26 -11.01 -8.83
CA LYS A 145 -24.72 -11.60 -10.07
C LYS A 145 -23.32 -11.12 -10.42
N CYS A 146 -23.10 -9.82 -10.47
CA CYS A 146 -21.82 -9.21 -10.87
C CYS A 146 -20.97 -8.78 -9.69
N GLY A 147 -21.43 -9.08 -8.48
CA GLY A 147 -20.79 -8.69 -7.24
C GLY A 147 -21.63 -9.12 -6.04
N VAL A 148 -21.25 -8.69 -4.85
CA VAL A 148 -21.96 -8.96 -3.62
C VAL A 148 -23.09 -7.93 -3.42
N ALA A 149 -24.26 -8.41 -3.02
CA ALA A 149 -25.40 -7.57 -2.64
C ALA A 149 -25.22 -7.04 -1.21
N ILE A 150 -25.22 -5.72 -1.05
CA ILE A 150 -25.13 -5.02 0.23
C ILE A 150 -26.25 -3.97 0.29
N SER A 151 -27.34 -4.30 0.96
CA SER A 151 -28.50 -3.41 1.13
C SER A 151 -28.55 -2.78 2.52
N SER A 152 -27.85 -3.35 3.49
CA SER A 152 -27.92 -2.92 4.88
C SER A 152 -26.59 -3.05 5.62
N LEU A 153 -26.53 -2.44 6.82
CA LEU A 153 -25.41 -2.64 7.74
C LEU A 153 -25.24 -4.12 8.11
N ALA A 154 -26.30 -4.88 8.25
CA ALA A 154 -26.22 -6.31 8.57
C ALA A 154 -25.49 -7.11 7.48
N ASP A 155 -25.71 -6.79 6.21
CA ASP A 155 -24.97 -7.41 5.10
C ASP A 155 -23.49 -7.05 5.17
N MET A 156 -23.15 -5.82 5.51
CA MET A 156 -21.74 -5.42 5.68
C MET A 156 -21.07 -6.13 6.87
N GLU A 157 -21.80 -6.31 7.96
CA GLU A 157 -21.35 -7.09 9.11
C GLU A 157 -21.09 -8.56 8.72
N ASP A 158 -22.02 -9.18 8.00
CA ASP A 158 -21.88 -10.55 7.48
C ASP A 158 -20.69 -10.64 6.49
N LEU A 159 -20.50 -9.64 5.62
CA LEU A 159 -19.41 -9.59 4.66
C LEU A 159 -18.03 -9.64 5.33
N PHE A 160 -17.84 -8.90 6.41
CA PHE A 160 -16.57 -8.81 7.12
C PHE A 160 -16.51 -9.63 8.41
N ALA A 161 -17.50 -10.47 8.68
CA ALA A 161 -17.54 -11.28 9.90
C ALA A 161 -16.26 -12.13 10.08
N GLY A 162 -15.53 -11.91 11.18
CA GLY A 162 -14.30 -12.63 11.52
C GLY A 162 -13.10 -12.37 10.60
N ILE A 163 -13.10 -11.26 9.86
CA ILE A 163 -11.94 -10.76 9.10
C ILE A 163 -11.24 -9.68 9.93
N PRO A 164 -9.91 -9.77 10.16
CA PRO A 164 -9.17 -8.81 10.98
C PRO A 164 -8.95 -7.50 10.21
N LEU A 165 -9.91 -6.57 10.31
CA LEU A 165 -9.91 -5.31 9.56
C LEU A 165 -8.79 -4.34 9.95
N ASP A 166 -8.16 -4.55 11.10
CA ASP A 166 -6.95 -3.83 11.54
C ASP A 166 -5.66 -4.33 10.86
N GLN A 167 -5.70 -5.49 10.22
CA GLN A 167 -4.54 -6.12 9.56
C GLN A 167 -4.68 -6.21 8.04
N VAL A 168 -5.91 -6.13 7.53
CA VAL A 168 -6.23 -6.29 6.11
C VAL A 168 -6.73 -4.97 5.54
N SER A 169 -6.05 -4.45 4.52
CA SER A 169 -6.56 -3.26 3.82
C SER A 169 -7.68 -3.63 2.83
N THR A 170 -8.70 -2.78 2.73
CA THR A 170 -9.88 -3.01 1.91
C THR A 170 -10.00 -1.96 0.81
N SER A 171 -10.25 -2.39 -0.43
CA SER A 171 -10.58 -1.51 -1.55
C SER A 171 -12.02 -1.73 -1.96
N MET A 172 -12.75 -0.68 -2.26
CA MET A 172 -14.15 -0.73 -2.67
C MET A 172 -14.36 0.07 -3.96
N THR A 173 -14.82 -0.59 -5.01
CA THR A 173 -15.18 0.06 -6.27
C THR A 173 -16.62 0.57 -6.17
N ILE A 174 -16.81 1.64 -5.43
CA ILE A 174 -18.12 2.23 -5.14
C ILE A 174 -18.08 3.74 -5.38
N ASN A 175 -19.09 4.29 -6.03
CA ASN A 175 -19.16 5.68 -6.46
C ASN A 175 -20.38 6.40 -5.90
N GLY A 176 -21.56 6.30 -6.50
CA GLY A 176 -22.76 7.00 -6.05
C GLY A 176 -23.09 6.78 -4.56
N PRO A 177 -23.28 5.54 -4.10
CA PRO A 177 -23.58 5.23 -2.70
C PRO A 177 -22.33 5.13 -1.79
N ALA A 178 -21.15 5.57 -2.25
CA ALA A 178 -19.88 5.41 -1.54
C ALA A 178 -19.92 5.90 -0.08
N ALA A 179 -20.58 7.01 0.19
CA ALA A 179 -20.69 7.56 1.56
C ALA A 179 -21.44 6.60 2.50
N ILE A 180 -22.54 5.99 2.04
CA ILE A 180 -23.34 5.05 2.83
C ILE A 180 -22.57 3.75 3.04
N ILE A 181 -22.01 3.18 1.98
CA ILE A 181 -21.20 1.95 2.04
C ILE A 181 -19.98 2.13 2.96
N PHE A 182 -19.35 3.29 2.90
CA PHE A 182 -18.23 3.60 3.79
C PHE A 182 -18.67 3.68 5.25
N CYS A 183 -19.83 4.32 5.54
CA CYS A 183 -20.39 4.32 6.89
C CYS A 183 -20.73 2.92 7.38
N PHE A 184 -21.29 2.05 6.54
CA PHE A 184 -21.54 0.65 6.91
C PHE A 184 -20.24 -0.09 7.24
N TYR A 185 -19.18 0.12 6.44
CA TYR A 185 -17.88 -0.48 6.70
C TYR A 185 -17.28 -0.05 8.04
N VAL A 186 -17.31 1.25 8.33
CA VAL A 186 -16.83 1.80 9.60
C VAL A 186 -17.64 1.23 10.77
N ALA A 187 -18.98 1.25 10.68
CA ALA A 187 -19.85 0.72 11.73
C ALA A 187 -19.64 -0.78 11.96
N ALA A 188 -19.47 -1.57 10.90
CA ALA A 188 -19.16 -3.00 11.01
C ALA A 188 -17.81 -3.23 11.71
N ALA A 189 -16.79 -2.42 11.40
CA ALA A 189 -15.49 -2.49 12.07
C ALA A 189 -15.57 -2.12 13.55
N GLU A 190 -16.29 -1.05 13.90
CA GLU A 190 -16.50 -0.64 15.29
C GLU A 190 -17.20 -1.73 16.10
N LYS A 191 -18.22 -2.38 15.52
CA LYS A 191 -18.89 -3.53 16.16
C LYS A 191 -17.97 -4.73 16.39
N GLN A 192 -16.93 -4.88 15.54
CA GLN A 192 -15.88 -5.88 15.76
C GLN A 192 -14.80 -5.43 16.76
N GLY A 193 -14.91 -4.22 17.32
CA GLY A 193 -13.93 -3.65 18.24
C GLY A 193 -12.68 -3.08 17.55
N VAL A 194 -12.73 -2.86 16.25
CA VAL A 194 -11.62 -2.27 15.47
C VAL A 194 -11.80 -0.75 15.41
N PRO A 195 -10.90 0.04 16.00
CA PRO A 195 -10.99 1.49 15.96
C PRO A 195 -10.75 2.03 14.55
N ILE A 196 -11.45 3.10 14.16
CA ILE A 196 -11.34 3.74 12.84
C ILE A 196 -9.90 4.05 12.44
N SER A 197 -9.07 4.47 13.39
CA SER A 197 -7.66 4.80 13.17
C SER A 197 -6.80 3.62 12.70
N LYS A 198 -7.29 2.40 12.81
CA LYS A 198 -6.62 1.18 12.33
C LYS A 198 -7.11 0.72 10.96
N LEU A 199 -8.21 1.27 10.48
CA LEU A 199 -8.73 0.92 9.16
C LEU A 199 -7.84 1.49 8.06
N GLN A 200 -7.54 0.66 7.08
CA GLN A 200 -6.77 1.03 5.89
C GLN A 200 -7.52 0.58 4.65
N GLY A 201 -7.60 1.47 3.67
CA GLY A 201 -8.28 1.12 2.43
C GLY A 201 -8.50 2.30 1.51
N THR A 202 -9.27 2.04 0.47
CA THR A 202 -9.66 3.02 -0.53
C THR A 202 -11.11 2.83 -0.94
N ILE A 203 -11.78 3.91 -1.25
CA ILE A 203 -13.03 3.93 -2.01
C ILE A 203 -12.79 4.69 -3.32
N GLN A 204 -13.48 4.35 -4.37
CA GLN A 204 -13.32 5.01 -5.65
C GLN A 204 -13.93 6.42 -5.62
N ASN A 205 -15.20 6.55 -5.25
CA ASN A 205 -15.91 7.81 -5.06
C ASN A 205 -15.70 8.82 -6.19
N ASP A 206 -15.80 8.37 -7.43
CA ASP A 206 -15.59 9.15 -8.65
C ASP A 206 -16.85 9.20 -9.50
N ILE A 207 -17.72 10.17 -9.20
CA ILE A 207 -19.00 10.32 -9.88
C ILE A 207 -18.87 10.87 -11.31
N LEU A 208 -17.73 11.43 -11.65
CA LEU A 208 -17.49 11.90 -13.02
C LEU A 208 -17.12 10.75 -13.98
N LYS A 209 -16.65 9.65 -13.43
CA LYS A 209 -16.28 8.45 -14.18
C LYS A 209 -17.49 7.55 -14.45
N GLU A 210 -18.47 7.49 -13.53
CA GLU A 210 -19.64 6.59 -13.57
C GLU A 210 -20.96 7.35 -13.40
#